data_e23a2e9984777a4d448da18b375064a9
#
_entry.id   e23a2e9984777a4d448da18b375064a9
#
_cell.length_a   1.000
_cell.length_b   1.000
_cell.length_c   1.000
_cell.angle_alpha   90.00
_cell.angle_beta   90.00
_cell.angle_gamma   90.00
#
_symmetry.space_group_name_H-M   'P 1'
#
loop_
_entity.id
_entity.type
_entity.pdbx_description
1 polymer ?
#
loop_
_entity_poly.entity_id
_entity_poly.type
_entity_poly.pdbx_seq_one_letter_code
_entity_poly.pdbx_strand_id
1 'polypeptide(L)'
;MRKVALVTGGAKGIGAAICRELASKDFDVVINYLTSEKEAKSLANELTSKYGVSALAIKCDVSDEQQVDEMVKEIESKLVGVDVLVNNAAIDLSGMWHEKKAEDFRKTLDVNVVGSYNVAKRVYRHMIDKKWGRIINISSTNGMNTYFPMCVEYDASKAALISLMHDLAMQFAPYINVNAIAPGFIGTESELEGYDEEFLKQEEEKILVKRRGKPEEVAKLVSFLASDDSSYINNSVIRIDGGQYGA
;
A
#
# COMPACT_ATOMS: atom_id res chain seq x y z
N MET A 1 21.00 -0.12 -14.10
CA MET A 1 19.81 0.74 -13.85
C MET A 1 19.22 0.34 -12.51
N ARG A 2 18.76 1.32 -11.73
CA ARG A 2 18.03 1.05 -10.49
C ARG A 2 16.69 0.38 -10.79
N LYS A 3 16.18 -0.42 -9.85
CA LYS A 3 14.82 -0.92 -9.90
C LYS A 3 13.84 0.22 -9.57
N VAL A 4 12.69 0.25 -10.21
CA VAL A 4 11.66 1.28 -10.04
C VAL A 4 10.53 0.76 -9.16
N ALA A 5 10.22 1.47 -8.10
CA ALA A 5 9.11 1.18 -7.21
C ALA A 5 7.98 2.22 -7.36
N LEU A 6 6.78 1.76 -7.66
CA LEU A 6 5.55 2.57 -7.63
C LEU A 6 4.80 2.33 -6.32
N VAL A 7 4.56 3.40 -5.56
CA VAL A 7 3.78 3.37 -4.32
C VAL A 7 2.50 4.18 -4.52
N THR A 8 1.36 3.50 -4.54
CA THR A 8 0.06 4.19 -4.62
C THR A 8 -0.30 4.80 -3.26
N GLY A 9 -0.86 6.01 -3.26
CA GLY A 9 -1.10 6.74 -2.02
C GLY A 9 0.21 7.04 -1.24
N GLY A 10 1.32 7.25 -1.96
CA GLY A 10 2.68 7.36 -1.41
C GLY A 10 3.01 8.67 -0.70
N ALA A 11 2.09 9.65 -0.66
CA ALA A 11 2.43 11.00 -0.20
C ALA A 11 2.48 11.17 1.33
N LYS A 12 1.77 10.34 2.09
CA LYS A 12 1.58 10.46 3.55
C LYS A 12 1.62 9.10 4.25
N GLY A 13 1.69 9.12 5.57
CA GLY A 13 1.54 7.95 6.44
C GLY A 13 2.44 6.78 6.07
N ILE A 14 1.88 5.58 6.00
CA ILE A 14 2.58 4.34 5.63
C ILE A 14 3.21 4.46 4.24
N GLY A 15 2.49 5.02 3.25
CA GLY A 15 3.00 5.18 1.89
C GLY A 15 4.26 6.04 1.82
N ALA A 16 4.32 7.15 2.55
CA ALA A 16 5.51 8.01 2.58
C ALA A 16 6.70 7.33 3.28
N ALA A 17 6.45 6.57 4.35
CA ALA A 17 7.48 5.78 4.99
C ALA A 17 8.05 4.69 4.05
N ILE A 18 7.17 4.04 3.28
CA ILE A 18 7.57 3.05 2.25
C ILE A 18 8.44 3.73 1.18
N CYS A 19 8.04 4.89 0.67
CA CYS A 19 8.83 5.63 -0.32
C CYS A 19 10.24 5.96 0.20
N ARG A 20 10.36 6.42 1.45
CA ARG A 20 11.66 6.72 2.09
C ARG A 20 12.52 5.47 2.25
N GLU A 21 11.93 4.39 2.71
CA GLU A 21 12.67 3.13 2.92
C GLU A 21 13.17 2.56 1.59
N LEU A 22 12.32 2.51 0.54
CA LEU A 22 12.71 2.01 -0.78
C LEU A 22 13.80 2.89 -1.41
N ALA A 23 13.69 4.22 -1.31
CA ALA A 23 14.74 5.13 -1.77
C ALA A 23 16.07 4.90 -1.04
N SER A 24 16.04 4.61 0.27
CA SER A 24 17.26 4.28 1.05
C SER A 24 17.91 2.97 0.63
N LYS A 25 17.19 2.11 -0.11
CA LYS A 25 17.65 0.83 -0.67
C LYS A 25 17.95 0.92 -2.18
N ASP A 26 18.22 2.13 -2.66
CA ASP A 26 18.64 2.41 -4.04
C ASP A 26 17.55 2.10 -5.11
N PHE A 27 16.27 2.20 -4.76
CA PHE A 27 15.17 2.19 -5.73
C PHE A 27 14.90 3.61 -6.24
N ASP A 28 14.64 3.75 -7.54
CA ASP A 28 13.94 4.91 -8.07
C ASP A 28 12.46 4.80 -7.66
N VAL A 29 11.84 5.91 -7.22
CA VAL A 29 10.54 5.87 -6.54
C VAL A 29 9.52 6.73 -7.26
N VAL A 30 8.37 6.15 -7.55
CA VAL A 30 7.18 6.88 -8.02
C VAL A 30 6.18 6.99 -6.89
N ILE A 31 5.88 8.22 -6.51
CA ILE A 31 4.93 8.59 -5.46
C ILE A 31 3.62 8.95 -6.13
N ASN A 32 2.67 8.01 -6.19
CA ASN A 32 1.33 8.34 -6.65
C ASN A 32 0.56 9.06 -5.54
N TYR A 33 -0.22 10.04 -5.94
CA TYR A 33 -1.14 10.78 -5.06
C TYR A 33 -2.42 11.17 -5.82
N LEU A 34 -3.51 11.44 -5.08
CA LEU A 34 -4.73 12.01 -5.63
C LEU A 34 -4.88 13.50 -5.26
N THR A 35 -4.79 13.82 -3.98
CA THR A 35 -5.05 15.17 -3.43
C THR A 35 -3.83 15.82 -2.77
N SER A 36 -2.88 15.04 -2.27
CA SER A 36 -1.73 15.50 -1.48
C SER A 36 -0.53 15.90 -2.36
N GLU A 37 -0.72 16.84 -3.28
CA GLU A 37 0.30 17.26 -4.26
C GLU A 37 1.53 17.86 -3.60
N LYS A 38 1.33 18.76 -2.62
CA LYS A 38 2.42 19.46 -1.94
C LYS A 38 3.33 18.47 -1.22
N GLU A 39 2.75 17.54 -0.49
CA GLU A 39 3.46 16.53 0.26
C GLU A 39 4.19 15.55 -0.67
N ALA A 40 3.55 15.11 -1.75
CA ALA A 40 4.16 14.22 -2.74
C ALA A 40 5.38 14.87 -3.42
N LYS A 41 5.27 16.14 -3.85
CA LYS A 41 6.38 16.88 -4.46
C LYS A 41 7.52 17.15 -3.46
N SER A 42 7.18 17.50 -2.22
CA SER A 42 8.16 17.69 -1.15
C SER A 42 8.92 16.41 -0.87
N LEU A 43 8.21 15.29 -0.78
CA LEU A 43 8.82 13.96 -0.57
C LEU A 43 9.72 13.57 -1.75
N ALA A 44 9.29 13.77 -3.00
CA ALA A 44 10.12 13.48 -4.17
C ALA A 44 11.45 14.25 -4.14
N ASN A 45 11.41 15.54 -3.80
CA ASN A 45 12.60 16.36 -3.65
C ASN A 45 13.50 15.88 -2.49
N GLU A 46 12.91 15.50 -1.35
CA GLU A 46 13.63 14.92 -0.22
C GLU A 46 14.38 13.65 -0.65
N LEU A 47 13.69 12.72 -1.32
CA LEU A 47 14.29 11.44 -1.74
C LEU A 47 15.43 11.63 -2.71
N THR A 48 15.25 12.50 -3.71
CA THR A 48 16.30 12.81 -4.69
C THR A 48 17.51 13.45 -4.02
N SER A 49 17.30 14.44 -3.14
CA SER A 49 18.37 15.15 -2.48
C SER A 49 19.16 14.28 -1.50
N LYS A 50 18.45 13.42 -0.76
CA LYS A 50 19.04 12.63 0.32
C LYS A 50 19.70 11.34 -0.16
N TYR A 51 19.10 10.68 -1.16
CA TYR A 51 19.51 9.34 -1.58
C TYR A 51 20.09 9.31 -3.01
N GLY A 52 19.96 10.40 -3.78
CA GLY A 52 20.46 10.47 -5.15
C GLY A 52 19.71 9.57 -6.14
N VAL A 53 18.48 9.16 -5.78
CA VAL A 53 17.60 8.38 -6.64
C VAL A 53 16.70 9.29 -7.48
N SER A 54 16.13 8.77 -8.57
CA SER A 54 15.05 9.45 -9.26
C SER A 54 13.76 9.29 -8.47
N ALA A 55 13.08 10.40 -8.15
CA ALA A 55 11.80 10.36 -7.49
C ALA A 55 10.77 11.20 -8.28
N LEU A 56 9.64 10.58 -8.63
CA LEU A 56 8.56 11.23 -9.37
C LEU A 56 7.30 11.31 -8.51
N ALA A 57 6.66 12.48 -8.46
CA ALA A 57 5.33 12.63 -7.88
C ALA A 57 4.30 12.71 -9.02
N ILE A 58 3.39 11.74 -9.12
CA ILE A 58 2.41 11.65 -10.21
C ILE A 58 1.00 11.61 -9.64
N LYS A 59 0.15 12.54 -10.10
CA LYS A 59 -1.26 12.58 -9.75
C LYS A 59 -2.02 11.53 -10.56
N CYS A 60 -2.77 10.65 -9.89
CA CYS A 60 -3.65 9.69 -10.53
C CYS A 60 -4.68 9.18 -9.52
N ASP A 61 -5.94 9.14 -9.91
CA ASP A 61 -6.97 8.35 -9.24
C ASP A 61 -6.82 6.89 -9.70
N VAL A 62 -6.45 6.01 -8.79
CA VAL A 62 -6.22 4.59 -9.11
C VAL A 62 -7.51 3.86 -9.51
N SER A 63 -8.68 4.37 -9.12
CA SER A 63 -9.98 3.80 -9.52
C SER A 63 -10.32 4.09 -10.98
N ASP A 64 -9.66 5.06 -11.61
CA ASP A 64 -9.83 5.46 -13.01
C ASP A 64 -8.78 4.76 -13.90
N GLU A 65 -9.21 3.78 -14.69
CA GLU A 65 -8.34 3.00 -15.57
C GLU A 65 -7.57 3.86 -16.58
N GLN A 66 -8.18 4.95 -17.08
CA GLN A 66 -7.52 5.84 -18.03
C GLN A 66 -6.40 6.64 -17.37
N GLN A 67 -6.63 7.18 -16.18
CA GLN A 67 -5.58 7.88 -15.43
C GLN A 67 -4.42 6.95 -15.05
N VAL A 68 -4.73 5.69 -14.70
CA VAL A 68 -3.70 4.67 -14.45
C VAL A 68 -2.87 4.41 -15.71
N ASP A 69 -3.50 4.32 -16.88
CA ASP A 69 -2.80 4.18 -18.16
C ASP A 69 -1.86 5.35 -18.43
N GLU A 70 -2.32 6.58 -18.21
CA GLU A 70 -1.52 7.80 -18.39
C GLU A 70 -0.35 7.84 -17.40
N MET A 71 -0.57 7.51 -16.12
CA MET A 71 0.48 7.44 -15.10
C MET A 71 1.57 6.44 -15.51
N VAL A 72 1.20 5.23 -15.94
CA VAL A 72 2.20 4.21 -16.28
C VAL A 72 2.96 4.58 -17.55
N LYS A 73 2.31 5.17 -18.56
CA LYS A 73 3.01 5.73 -19.75
C LYS A 73 4.02 6.80 -19.36
N GLU A 74 3.67 7.68 -18.42
CA GLU A 74 4.61 8.69 -17.91
C GLU A 74 5.81 8.03 -17.21
N ILE A 75 5.58 7.00 -16.39
CA ILE A 75 6.65 6.25 -15.73
C ILE A 75 7.56 5.58 -16.78
N GLU A 76 6.98 4.89 -17.75
CA GLU A 76 7.72 4.20 -18.81
C GLU A 76 8.59 5.16 -19.63
N SER A 77 8.11 6.39 -19.86
CA SER A 77 8.86 7.42 -20.59
C SER A 77 10.06 7.99 -19.81
N LYS A 78 9.97 8.00 -18.47
CA LYS A 78 11.00 8.63 -17.60
C LYS A 78 11.90 7.62 -16.90
N LEU A 79 11.41 6.42 -16.59
CA LEU A 79 12.06 5.41 -15.73
C LEU A 79 12.05 3.98 -16.31
N VAL A 80 11.65 3.79 -17.56
CA VAL A 80 11.61 2.49 -18.27
C VAL A 80 10.43 1.59 -17.87
N GLY A 81 9.98 1.57 -16.62
CA GLY A 81 8.85 0.74 -16.17
C GLY A 81 8.88 0.46 -14.68
N VAL A 82 7.90 -0.27 -14.18
CA VAL A 82 7.72 -0.55 -12.75
C VAL A 82 8.19 -1.97 -12.43
N ASP A 83 9.18 -2.11 -11.56
CA ASP A 83 9.71 -3.39 -11.09
C ASP A 83 9.02 -3.85 -9.79
N VAL A 84 8.64 -2.90 -8.94
CA VAL A 84 7.96 -3.14 -7.67
C VAL A 84 6.71 -2.29 -7.61
N LEU A 85 5.56 -2.92 -7.39
CA LEU A 85 4.29 -2.24 -7.12
C LEU A 85 3.92 -2.41 -5.65
N VAL A 86 3.66 -1.31 -4.96
CA VAL A 86 3.05 -1.30 -3.64
C VAL A 86 1.66 -0.68 -3.74
N ASN A 87 0.63 -1.51 -3.70
CA ASN A 87 -0.76 -1.08 -3.63
C ASN A 87 -1.08 -0.67 -2.19
N ASN A 88 -0.94 0.62 -1.92
CA ASN A 88 -1.16 1.21 -0.59
C ASN A 88 -2.32 2.22 -0.59
N ALA A 89 -2.70 2.80 -1.73
CA ALA A 89 -3.83 3.71 -1.80
C ALA A 89 -5.11 3.07 -1.25
N ALA A 90 -5.74 3.72 -0.30
CA ALA A 90 -7.00 3.27 0.30
C ALA A 90 -7.78 4.46 0.85
N ILE A 91 -9.08 4.29 0.94
CA ILE A 91 -9.99 5.14 1.70
C ILE A 91 -10.72 4.30 2.74
N ASP A 92 -11.02 4.93 3.86
CA ASP A 92 -11.93 4.46 4.88
C ASP A 92 -13.01 5.54 5.09
N LEU A 93 -14.26 5.14 4.96
CA LEU A 93 -15.41 6.02 5.15
C LEU A 93 -16.14 5.60 6.44
N SER A 94 -15.39 5.47 7.54
CA SER A 94 -15.92 5.05 8.84
C SER A 94 -17.19 5.79 9.23
N GLY A 95 -18.14 5.10 9.82
CA GLY A 95 -19.40 5.69 10.25
C GLY A 95 -20.37 4.64 10.80
N MET A 96 -21.43 5.11 11.44
CA MET A 96 -22.44 4.24 12.05
C MET A 96 -23.22 3.47 10.98
N TRP A 97 -23.53 2.21 11.24
CA TRP A 97 -24.24 1.33 10.28
C TRP A 97 -25.49 1.95 9.65
N HIS A 98 -26.31 2.63 10.44
CA HIS A 98 -27.56 3.23 9.97
C HIS A 98 -27.37 4.47 9.07
N GLU A 99 -26.16 5.05 9.02
CA GLU A 99 -25.81 6.19 8.17
C GLU A 99 -25.13 5.75 6.87
N LYS A 100 -24.62 4.51 6.83
CA LYS A 100 -23.90 3.96 5.68
C LYS A 100 -24.79 3.84 4.45
N LYS A 101 -24.26 4.20 3.30
CA LYS A 101 -24.91 4.08 1.99
C LYS A 101 -24.20 3.05 1.12
N ALA A 102 -24.95 2.41 0.24
CA ALA A 102 -24.37 1.49 -0.74
C ALA A 102 -23.33 2.19 -1.66
N GLU A 103 -23.42 3.50 -1.81
CA GLU A 103 -22.46 4.33 -2.55
C GLU A 103 -21.11 4.39 -1.85
N ASP A 104 -21.09 4.55 -0.52
CA ASP A 104 -19.87 4.54 0.28
C ASP A 104 -19.14 3.21 0.14
N PHE A 105 -19.92 2.11 0.19
CA PHE A 105 -19.42 0.75 -0.01
C PHE A 105 -18.79 0.59 -1.41
N ARG A 106 -19.48 1.02 -2.48
CA ARG A 106 -18.96 0.96 -3.85
C ARG A 106 -17.68 1.77 -3.99
N LYS A 107 -17.69 3.03 -3.50
CA LYS A 107 -16.53 3.92 -3.59
C LYS A 107 -15.31 3.34 -2.89
N THR A 108 -15.49 2.72 -1.71
CA THR A 108 -14.39 2.06 -1.00
C THR A 108 -13.84 0.87 -1.79
N LEU A 109 -14.71 0.04 -2.38
CA LEU A 109 -14.25 -1.06 -3.24
C LEU A 109 -13.58 -0.55 -4.52
N ASP A 110 -14.10 0.50 -5.15
CA ASP A 110 -13.53 1.07 -6.36
C ASP A 110 -12.09 1.56 -6.12
N VAL A 111 -11.84 2.26 -5.02
CA VAL A 111 -10.49 2.73 -4.70
C VAL A 111 -9.60 1.58 -4.23
N ASN A 112 -10.03 0.84 -3.19
CA ASN A 112 -9.16 -0.09 -2.47
C ASN A 112 -8.90 -1.37 -3.26
N VAL A 113 -9.87 -1.84 -4.04
CA VAL A 113 -9.81 -3.14 -4.74
C VAL A 113 -9.61 -2.94 -6.24
N VAL A 114 -10.55 -2.23 -6.90
CA VAL A 114 -10.47 -2.01 -8.36
C VAL A 114 -9.23 -1.18 -8.69
N GLY A 115 -8.91 -0.17 -7.89
CA GLY A 115 -7.69 0.62 -8.06
C GLY A 115 -6.41 -0.23 -7.99
N SER A 116 -6.33 -1.14 -7.02
CA SER A 116 -5.19 -2.07 -6.90
C SER A 116 -5.10 -3.01 -8.10
N TYR A 117 -6.24 -3.51 -8.59
CA TYR A 117 -6.32 -4.31 -9.80
C TYR A 117 -5.88 -3.54 -11.05
N ASN A 118 -6.37 -2.31 -11.24
CA ASN A 118 -6.04 -1.48 -12.40
C ASN A 118 -4.53 -1.27 -12.53
N VAL A 119 -3.88 -0.88 -11.41
CA VAL A 119 -2.44 -0.64 -11.41
C VAL A 119 -1.67 -1.94 -11.66
N ALA A 120 -2.02 -3.03 -10.98
CA ALA A 120 -1.38 -4.32 -11.19
C ALA A 120 -1.51 -4.80 -12.64
N LYS A 121 -2.71 -4.70 -13.22
CA LYS A 121 -3.01 -5.06 -14.62
C LYS A 121 -2.19 -4.25 -15.63
N ARG A 122 -1.76 -3.05 -15.26
CA ARG A 122 -1.03 -2.18 -16.18
C ARG A 122 0.48 -2.36 -16.10
N VAL A 123 1.02 -2.68 -14.92
CA VAL A 123 2.49 -2.80 -14.74
C VAL A 123 3.04 -4.21 -14.94
N TYR A 124 2.21 -5.25 -14.85
CA TYR A 124 2.68 -6.65 -14.84
C TYR A 124 3.49 -7.05 -16.08
N ARG A 125 3.19 -6.47 -17.26
CA ARG A 125 3.86 -6.84 -18.51
C ARG A 125 5.35 -6.56 -18.47
N HIS A 126 5.74 -5.38 -17.99
CA HIS A 126 7.15 -5.03 -17.79
C HIS A 126 7.87 -6.05 -16.87
N MET A 127 7.21 -6.45 -15.78
CA MET A 127 7.76 -7.44 -14.85
C MET A 127 7.89 -8.83 -15.49
N ILE A 128 6.91 -9.26 -16.29
CA ILE A 128 6.96 -10.54 -17.02
C ILE A 128 8.09 -10.54 -18.05
N ASP A 129 8.25 -9.46 -18.83
CA ASP A 129 9.29 -9.33 -19.85
C ASP A 129 10.69 -9.35 -19.22
N LYS A 130 10.85 -8.75 -18.04
CA LYS A 130 12.08 -8.81 -17.23
C LYS A 130 12.28 -10.14 -16.50
N LYS A 131 11.26 -11.00 -16.44
CA LYS A 131 11.23 -12.23 -15.62
C LYS A 131 11.52 -11.95 -14.15
N TRP A 132 11.13 -10.79 -13.66
CA TRP A 132 11.31 -10.34 -12.29
C TRP A 132 10.28 -9.26 -11.94
N GLY A 133 9.60 -9.41 -10.84
CA GLY A 133 8.68 -8.41 -10.32
C GLY A 133 8.25 -8.68 -8.88
N ARG A 134 7.77 -7.65 -8.20
CA ARG A 134 7.19 -7.73 -6.87
C ARG A 134 5.90 -6.90 -6.82
N ILE A 135 4.82 -7.50 -6.36
CA ILE A 135 3.57 -6.80 -6.07
C ILE A 135 3.25 -7.02 -4.59
N ILE A 136 3.08 -5.93 -3.86
CA ILE A 136 2.83 -5.94 -2.42
C ILE A 136 1.54 -5.18 -2.15
N ASN A 137 0.51 -5.87 -1.68
CA ASN A 137 -0.76 -5.26 -1.32
C ASN A 137 -0.77 -4.91 0.17
N ILE A 138 -1.02 -3.65 0.51
CA ILE A 138 -1.22 -3.22 1.90
C ILE A 138 -2.69 -3.47 2.27
N SER A 139 -2.93 -4.64 2.85
CA SER A 139 -4.23 -5.02 3.40
C SER A 139 -4.41 -4.44 4.82
N SER A 140 -4.96 -5.19 5.73
CA SER A 140 -5.14 -4.88 7.15
C SER A 140 -5.42 -6.17 7.92
N THR A 141 -5.20 -6.20 9.22
CA THR A 141 -5.75 -7.25 10.09
C THR A 141 -7.28 -7.29 10.04
N ASN A 142 -7.94 -6.17 9.70
CA ASN A 142 -9.36 -6.09 9.45
C ASN A 142 -9.82 -6.96 8.27
N GLY A 143 -8.96 -7.19 7.29
CA GLY A 143 -9.22 -8.13 6.19
C GLY A 143 -9.08 -9.60 6.58
N MET A 144 -8.73 -9.92 7.82
CA MET A 144 -8.45 -11.28 8.30
C MET A 144 -9.38 -11.67 9.46
N ASN A 145 -9.12 -11.16 10.64
CA ASN A 145 -9.76 -11.58 11.88
C ASN A 145 -9.89 -10.48 12.94
N THR A 146 -9.66 -9.24 12.57
CA THR A 146 -9.91 -8.06 13.40
C THR A 146 -11.02 -7.28 12.74
N TYR A 147 -12.10 -7.00 13.44
CA TYR A 147 -13.27 -6.32 12.86
C TYR A 147 -13.55 -5.04 13.64
N PHE A 148 -13.78 -3.96 12.91
CA PHE A 148 -14.22 -2.71 13.50
C PHE A 148 -15.60 -2.32 12.96
N PRO A 149 -16.66 -2.37 13.78
CA PRO A 149 -18.04 -2.27 13.29
C PRO A 149 -18.37 -1.01 12.49
N MET A 150 -17.57 0.05 12.61
CA MET A 150 -17.74 1.30 11.86
C MET A 150 -17.08 1.28 10.47
N CYS A 151 -16.30 0.24 10.14
CA CYS A 151 -15.48 0.14 8.93
C CYS A 151 -15.90 -1.01 8.01
N VAL A 152 -17.19 -1.31 7.90
CA VAL A 152 -17.72 -2.50 7.20
C VAL A 152 -17.23 -2.62 5.76
N GLU A 153 -17.24 -1.52 4.99
CA GLU A 153 -16.77 -1.48 3.62
C GLU A 153 -15.25 -1.58 3.51
N TYR A 154 -14.55 -1.00 4.47
CA TYR A 154 -13.09 -1.08 4.54
C TYR A 154 -12.65 -2.51 4.85
N ASP A 155 -13.21 -3.15 5.87
CA ASP A 155 -12.93 -4.54 6.24
C ASP A 155 -13.16 -5.48 5.06
N ALA A 156 -14.32 -5.35 4.39
CA ALA A 156 -14.63 -6.11 3.19
C ALA A 156 -13.61 -5.87 2.06
N SER A 157 -13.19 -4.62 1.85
CA SER A 157 -12.21 -4.28 0.82
C SER A 157 -10.83 -4.87 1.11
N LYS A 158 -10.42 -4.90 2.39
CA LYS A 158 -9.12 -5.44 2.79
C LYS A 158 -9.09 -6.97 2.73
N ALA A 159 -10.22 -7.64 2.98
CA ALA A 159 -10.37 -9.07 2.71
C ALA A 159 -10.33 -9.38 1.20
N ALA A 160 -10.99 -8.56 0.38
CA ALA A 160 -10.96 -8.70 -1.07
C ALA A 160 -9.54 -8.51 -1.65
N LEU A 161 -8.71 -7.61 -1.09
CA LEU A 161 -7.31 -7.46 -1.48
C LEU A 161 -6.47 -8.71 -1.22
N ILE A 162 -6.77 -9.46 -0.15
CA ILE A 162 -6.11 -10.74 0.14
C ILE A 162 -6.50 -11.77 -0.93
N SER A 163 -7.79 -11.86 -1.28
CA SER A 163 -8.24 -12.75 -2.35
C SER A 163 -7.61 -12.39 -3.70
N LEU A 164 -7.61 -11.11 -4.06
CA LEU A 164 -6.96 -10.61 -5.28
C LEU A 164 -5.47 -10.99 -5.31
N MET A 165 -4.77 -10.87 -4.19
CA MET A 165 -3.35 -11.26 -4.08
C MET A 165 -3.15 -12.73 -4.44
N HIS A 166 -4.00 -13.64 -3.92
CA HIS A 166 -3.91 -15.06 -4.23
C HIS A 166 -4.04 -15.35 -5.73
N ASP A 167 -5.02 -14.73 -6.38
CA ASP A 167 -5.26 -14.91 -7.82
C ASP A 167 -4.12 -14.35 -8.67
N LEU A 168 -3.62 -13.17 -8.33
CA LEU A 168 -2.49 -12.55 -9.05
C LEU A 168 -1.20 -13.37 -8.88
N ALA A 169 -0.95 -13.92 -7.68
CA ALA A 169 0.22 -14.77 -7.42
C ALA A 169 0.22 -16.02 -8.30
N MET A 170 -0.95 -16.64 -8.49
CA MET A 170 -1.10 -17.81 -9.37
C MET A 170 -0.93 -17.44 -10.84
N GLN A 171 -1.48 -16.32 -11.28
CA GLN A 171 -1.43 -15.91 -12.69
C GLN A 171 -0.06 -15.42 -13.14
N PHE A 172 0.71 -14.81 -12.25
CA PHE A 172 1.98 -14.17 -12.61
C PHE A 172 3.22 -15.01 -12.29
N ALA A 173 3.03 -16.17 -11.65
CA ALA A 173 4.12 -17.12 -11.45
C ALA A 173 4.71 -17.59 -12.79
N PRO A 174 6.01 -17.91 -12.86
CA PRO A 174 6.98 -17.89 -11.75
C PRO A 174 7.76 -16.57 -11.62
N TYR A 175 7.41 -15.54 -12.38
CA TYR A 175 8.26 -14.34 -12.54
C TYR A 175 7.97 -13.22 -11.55
N ILE A 176 6.73 -13.15 -11.05
CA ILE A 176 6.31 -12.09 -10.13
C ILE A 176 5.87 -12.71 -8.81
N ASN A 177 6.47 -12.27 -7.71
CA ASN A 177 5.98 -12.61 -6.39
C ASN A 177 4.92 -11.59 -5.97
N VAL A 178 3.75 -12.09 -5.58
CA VAL A 178 2.64 -11.27 -5.10
C VAL A 178 2.33 -11.64 -3.66
N ASN A 179 2.44 -10.68 -2.75
CA ASN A 179 2.21 -10.88 -1.33
C ASN A 179 1.31 -9.77 -0.76
N ALA A 180 0.69 -10.02 0.38
CA ALA A 180 -0.02 -9.01 1.15
C ALA A 180 0.64 -8.80 2.51
N ILE A 181 0.66 -7.56 2.96
CA ILE A 181 0.97 -7.21 4.33
C ILE A 181 -0.35 -6.83 5.00
N ALA A 182 -0.58 -7.32 6.21
CA ALA A 182 -1.72 -6.98 7.05
C ALA A 182 -1.24 -6.23 8.29
N PRO A 183 -1.14 -4.89 8.23
CA PRO A 183 -0.84 -4.08 9.39
C PRO A 183 -1.97 -4.17 10.42
N GLY A 184 -1.62 -4.12 11.70
CA GLY A 184 -2.54 -3.84 12.78
C GLY A 184 -2.66 -2.32 13.01
N PHE A 185 -2.74 -1.91 14.25
CA PHE A 185 -2.87 -0.50 14.62
C PHE A 185 -1.53 0.24 14.44
N ILE A 186 -1.44 1.09 13.41
CA ILE A 186 -0.24 1.85 13.04
C ILE A 186 -0.48 3.33 13.31
N GLY A 187 0.36 3.96 14.12
CA GLY A 187 0.27 5.39 14.47
C GLY A 187 0.65 6.30 13.30
N THR A 188 -0.25 6.51 12.36
CA THR A 188 -0.14 7.53 11.32
C THR A 188 -0.69 8.87 11.84
N GLU A 189 -0.32 9.99 11.21
CA GLU A 189 -0.85 11.31 11.59
C GLU A 189 -2.39 11.33 11.57
N SER A 190 -3.00 10.76 10.53
CA SER A 190 -4.48 10.72 10.40
C SER A 190 -5.15 9.86 11.48
N GLU A 191 -4.51 8.80 11.94
CA GLU A 191 -5.01 7.98 13.04
C GLU A 191 -4.89 8.70 14.39
N LEU A 192 -3.77 9.40 14.60
CA LEU A 192 -3.54 10.15 15.83
C LEU A 192 -4.46 11.36 15.99
N GLU A 193 -4.84 12.00 14.89
CA GLU A 193 -5.77 13.13 14.90
C GLU A 193 -7.23 12.69 15.08
N GLY A 194 -7.56 11.43 14.75
CA GLY A 194 -8.93 10.90 14.75
C GLY A 194 -9.43 10.39 16.11
N TYR A 195 -8.53 10.12 17.06
CA TYR A 195 -8.87 9.46 18.33
C TYR A 195 -8.27 10.19 19.54
N ASP A 196 -8.97 10.13 20.69
CA ASP A 196 -8.46 10.65 21.95
C ASP A 196 -7.41 9.69 22.58
N GLU A 197 -6.65 10.22 23.52
CA GLU A 197 -5.56 9.48 24.18
C GLU A 197 -6.05 8.24 24.95
N GLU A 198 -7.26 8.29 25.49
CA GLU A 198 -7.83 7.17 26.24
C GLU A 198 -8.17 5.99 25.32
N PHE A 199 -8.81 6.27 24.18
CA PHE A 199 -9.05 5.26 23.15
C PHE A 199 -7.76 4.66 22.63
N LEU A 200 -6.78 5.50 22.29
CA LEU A 200 -5.47 5.07 21.80
C LEU A 200 -4.78 4.12 22.79
N LYS A 201 -4.85 4.43 24.08
CA LYS A 201 -4.27 3.59 25.12
C LYS A 201 -5.02 2.25 25.28
N GLN A 202 -6.34 2.26 25.20
CA GLN A 202 -7.15 1.04 25.26
C GLN A 202 -6.83 0.11 24.08
N GLU A 203 -6.64 0.66 22.88
CA GLU A 203 -6.24 -0.14 21.72
C GLU A 203 -4.81 -0.69 21.87
N GLU A 204 -3.88 0.08 22.42
CA GLU A 204 -2.51 -0.40 22.70
C GLU A 204 -2.48 -1.55 23.71
N GLU A 205 -3.39 -1.57 24.67
CA GLU A 205 -3.49 -2.69 25.63
C GLU A 205 -3.88 -4.03 24.99
N LYS A 206 -4.58 -3.99 23.86
CA LYS A 206 -4.93 -5.18 23.06
C LYS A 206 -3.76 -5.71 22.24
N ILE A 207 -2.64 -5.00 22.17
CA ILE A 207 -1.46 -5.40 21.43
C ILE A 207 -0.47 -6.06 22.39
N LEU A 208 0.07 -7.23 22.03
CA LEU A 208 1.00 -7.95 22.93
C LEU A 208 2.27 -7.15 23.23
N VAL A 209 2.79 -6.40 22.24
CA VAL A 209 3.96 -5.53 22.46
C VAL A 209 3.63 -4.20 23.13
N LYS A 210 2.36 -3.97 23.53
CA LYS A 210 1.88 -2.83 24.32
C LYS A 210 2.20 -1.46 23.72
N ARG A 211 2.18 -1.36 22.41
CA ARG A 211 2.28 -0.10 21.67
C ARG A 211 1.76 -0.26 20.26
N ARG A 212 1.40 0.86 19.65
CA ARG A 212 1.13 0.95 18.21
C ARG A 212 2.39 0.65 17.40
N GLY A 213 2.19 0.13 16.20
CA GLY A 213 3.23 0.06 15.17
C GLY A 213 3.57 1.44 14.62
N LYS A 214 4.75 1.55 14.03
CA LYS A 214 5.20 2.76 13.32
C LYS A 214 5.14 2.52 11.81
N PRO A 215 4.82 3.54 11.00
CA PRO A 215 4.87 3.44 9.53
C PRO A 215 6.20 2.86 9.01
N GLU A 216 7.31 3.18 9.66
CA GLU A 216 8.65 2.69 9.29
C GLU A 216 8.81 1.18 9.50
N GLU A 217 8.07 0.58 10.45
CA GLU A 217 8.10 -0.86 10.65
C GLU A 217 7.42 -1.59 9.49
N VAL A 218 6.30 -1.06 8.99
CA VAL A 218 5.65 -1.55 7.77
C VAL A 218 6.56 -1.36 6.57
N ALA A 219 7.19 -0.20 6.43
CA ALA A 219 8.09 0.12 5.33
C ALA A 219 9.27 -0.84 5.23
N LYS A 220 9.86 -1.24 6.36
CA LYS A 220 10.95 -2.23 6.40
C LYS A 220 10.50 -3.60 5.90
N LEU A 221 9.29 -4.04 6.24
CA LEU A 221 8.74 -5.28 5.73
C LEU A 221 8.47 -5.19 4.22
N VAL A 222 7.95 -4.06 3.73
CA VAL A 222 7.80 -3.81 2.29
C VAL A 222 9.15 -3.88 1.59
N SER A 223 10.18 -3.23 2.13
CA SER A 223 11.52 -3.24 1.56
C SER A 223 12.13 -4.65 1.49
N PHE A 224 11.93 -5.48 2.52
CA PHE A 224 12.32 -6.88 2.50
C PHE A 224 11.58 -7.67 1.40
N LEU A 225 10.26 -7.52 1.28
CA LEU A 225 9.47 -8.18 0.24
C LEU A 225 9.78 -7.67 -1.17
N ALA A 226 10.27 -6.45 -1.32
CA ALA A 226 10.72 -5.86 -2.57
C ALA A 226 12.11 -6.35 -3.01
N SER A 227 12.85 -7.01 -2.15
CA SER A 227 14.22 -7.48 -2.40
C SER A 227 14.27 -8.90 -2.95
N ASP A 228 15.50 -9.35 -3.26
CA ASP A 228 15.76 -10.74 -3.66
C ASP A 228 15.82 -11.70 -2.45
N ASP A 229 15.99 -11.17 -1.22
CA ASP A 229 16.01 -11.95 0.01
C ASP A 229 14.66 -12.64 0.30
N SER A 230 13.57 -12.11 -0.28
CA SER A 230 12.22 -12.67 -0.17
C SER A 230 11.82 -13.54 -1.38
N SER A 231 12.76 -13.96 -2.22
CA SER A 231 12.47 -14.64 -3.49
C SER A 231 11.62 -15.93 -3.35
N TYR A 232 11.65 -16.58 -2.20
CA TYR A 232 10.83 -17.77 -1.92
C TYR A 232 9.52 -17.48 -1.18
N ILE A 233 9.22 -16.18 -0.94
CA ILE A 233 7.95 -15.73 -0.34
C ILE A 233 7.03 -15.28 -1.47
N ASN A 234 6.00 -16.06 -1.74
CA ASN A 234 4.98 -15.77 -2.73
C ASN A 234 3.62 -16.23 -2.22
N ASN A 235 2.54 -15.57 -2.61
CA ASN A 235 1.17 -15.92 -2.22
C ASN A 235 0.94 -15.95 -0.70
N SER A 236 1.57 -15.06 0.03
CA SER A 236 1.57 -15.03 1.49
C SER A 236 0.95 -13.76 2.04
N VAL A 237 0.20 -13.90 3.14
CA VAL A 237 -0.29 -12.77 3.94
C VAL A 237 0.55 -12.67 5.20
N ILE A 238 1.25 -11.56 5.36
CA ILE A 238 2.17 -11.35 6.50
C ILE A 238 1.58 -10.29 7.42
N ARG A 239 1.23 -10.70 8.64
CA ARG A 239 0.78 -9.77 9.68
C ARG A 239 1.96 -8.97 10.25
N ILE A 240 1.72 -7.69 10.47
CA ILE A 240 2.63 -6.78 11.18
C ILE A 240 1.81 -5.94 12.17
N ASP A 241 1.50 -6.51 13.31
CA ASP A 241 0.47 -6.00 14.23
C ASP A 241 0.86 -6.09 15.72
N GLY A 242 2.12 -6.42 16.01
CA GLY A 242 2.60 -6.55 17.37
C GLY A 242 1.89 -7.64 18.19
N GLY A 243 1.19 -8.56 17.53
CA GLY A 243 0.36 -9.58 18.19
C GLY A 243 -0.99 -9.01 18.66
N GLN A 244 -1.59 -8.09 17.90
CA GLN A 244 -2.94 -7.58 18.20
C GLN A 244 -3.94 -8.73 18.24
N TYR A 245 -4.74 -8.80 19.31
CA TYR A 245 -5.77 -9.80 19.53
C TYR A 245 -7.11 -9.15 19.83
N GLY A 246 -8.15 -9.90 19.59
CA GLY A 246 -9.52 -9.46 19.84
C GLY A 246 -10.06 -8.63 18.70
N ALA A 247 -11.30 -8.70 18.52
CA ALA A 247 -12.31 -7.73 18.21
C ALA A 247 -13.51 -8.06 19.09
#